data_bbb223b5f4aaf3ca86f614b5437d24cc
#
_entry.id   bbb223b5f4aaf3ca86f614b5437d24cc
#
_cell.length_a   1.000
_cell.length_b   1.000
_cell.length_c   1.000
_cell.angle_alpha   90.00
_cell.angle_beta   90.00
_cell.angle_gamma   90.00
#
_symmetry.space_group_name_H-M   'P 1'
#
loop_
_entity.id
_entity.type
_entity.pdbx_description
1 polymer ?
#
loop_
_entity_poly.entity_id
_entity_poly.type
_entity_poly.pdbx_seq_one_letter_code
_entity_poly.pdbx_strand_id
1 'polypeptide(L)'
;MWLVDCDVLLYGSHNQQYIKIEDASHEVCDLCKTLLSNRLYYVAFEADNMSLSSKAFLKQIEEKSLGRIVDESSNLISICPILSIQDNVKRIKESPNYDYRLLDYLHSVEFYVGGNRTPRYFDGQIVAPANSMENLSPYDIEEFLTKCQLSTLLKISIFLSNNDSKFIESLTGVFNKWGQQITIHTFFQEEEDYFYLVNKLNDRNIRQRIIIDTGSLNTSSISRILSMAKDNLLSLDFIVKSQEEVDLIEKIEKTITNDTSVTCSPVSYNNDEFIAKNVQLSETEILESKIPKRTIFIHQSININYWGKLSIRPDKTVSVDLFSRPIGHVADSIYKLILAALSDDMWLMTRSSGECRECLFRWLCPSPSMGESFFPNQKICSFK
;
A
#
# COMPACT_ATOMS: atom_id res chain seq x y z
N MET A 1 6.21 1.87 21.73
CA MET A 1 6.39 0.66 22.56
C MET A 1 5.19 -0.24 22.39
N TRP A 2 5.40 -1.55 22.33
CA TRP A 2 4.37 -2.57 22.24
C TRP A 2 4.66 -3.69 23.24
N LEU A 3 3.62 -4.29 23.74
CA LEU A 3 3.66 -5.37 24.70
C LEU A 3 2.62 -6.42 24.31
N VAL A 4 3.04 -7.68 24.28
CA VAL A 4 2.17 -8.84 24.08
C VAL A 4 2.57 -9.86 25.13
N ASP A 5 1.66 -10.22 26.02
CA ASP A 5 1.95 -10.97 27.24
C ASP A 5 3.07 -10.32 28.04
N CYS A 6 4.27 -10.89 28.06
CA CYS A 6 5.49 -10.27 28.61
C CYS A 6 6.60 -10.04 27.57
N ASP A 7 6.30 -10.18 26.30
CA ASP A 7 7.20 -9.78 25.24
C ASP A 7 7.11 -8.27 24.99
N VAL A 8 8.25 -7.61 24.96
CA VAL A 8 8.34 -6.15 24.86
C VAL A 8 9.11 -5.76 23.62
N LEU A 9 8.57 -4.79 22.85
CA LEU A 9 9.27 -4.13 21.75
C LEU A 9 9.20 -2.61 21.92
N LEU A 10 10.35 -1.97 22.07
CA LEU A 10 10.51 -0.53 21.89
C LEU A 10 11.17 -0.27 20.55
N TYR A 11 10.64 0.68 19.79
CA TYR A 11 11.20 1.08 18.51
C TYR A 11 11.25 2.61 18.42
N GLY A 12 12.42 3.17 18.13
CA GLY A 12 12.65 4.59 17.96
C GLY A 12 12.52 5.00 16.49
N SER A 13 11.40 5.59 16.12
CA SER A 13 11.12 5.99 14.74
C SER A 13 12.04 7.10 14.19
N HIS A 14 12.81 7.78 15.03
CA HIS A 14 13.75 8.85 14.62
C HIS A 14 15.20 8.36 14.47
N ASN A 15 15.61 7.38 15.30
CA ASN A 15 16.97 6.85 15.32
C ASN A 15 17.06 5.38 14.89
N GLN A 16 15.90 4.72 14.68
CA GLN A 16 15.77 3.34 14.23
C GLN A 16 16.41 2.31 15.20
N GLN A 17 16.66 2.73 16.43
CA GLN A 17 17.09 1.82 17.48
C GLN A 17 15.89 1.08 18.05
N TYR A 18 16.11 -0.12 18.54
CA TYR A 18 15.06 -0.90 19.19
C TYR A 18 15.60 -1.70 20.37
N ILE A 19 14.69 -2.07 21.25
CA ILE A 19 14.89 -3.05 22.32
C ILE A 19 13.79 -4.09 22.15
N LYS A 20 14.15 -5.34 21.99
CA LYS A 20 13.24 -6.50 22.05
C LYS A 20 13.64 -7.34 23.25
N ILE A 21 12.67 -7.70 24.07
CA ILE A 21 12.84 -8.61 25.21
C ILE A 21 11.73 -9.65 25.10
N GLU A 22 12.12 -10.91 25.01
CA GLU A 22 11.24 -12.05 25.10
C GLU A 22 11.17 -12.49 26.56
N ASP A 23 9.97 -12.86 27.02
CA ASP A 23 9.72 -13.28 28.41
C ASP A 23 10.30 -12.29 29.44
N ALA A 24 9.99 -11.00 29.29
CA ALA A 24 10.45 -9.97 30.21
C ALA A 24 10.03 -10.30 31.65
N SER A 25 10.88 -9.95 32.63
CA SER A 25 10.52 -10.14 34.04
C SER A 25 9.21 -9.41 34.38
N HIS A 26 8.51 -9.91 35.42
CA HIS A 26 7.22 -9.33 35.81
C HIS A 26 7.31 -7.83 36.08
N GLU A 27 8.40 -7.36 36.71
CA GLU A 27 8.63 -5.95 37.03
C GLU A 27 8.82 -5.10 35.76
N VAL A 28 9.53 -5.61 34.76
CA VAL A 28 9.71 -4.92 33.44
C VAL A 28 8.37 -4.91 32.68
N CYS A 29 7.64 -6.02 32.72
CA CYS A 29 6.32 -6.12 32.10
C CYS A 29 5.35 -5.10 32.72
N ASP A 30 5.31 -4.97 34.08
CA ASP A 30 4.44 -4.02 34.76
C ASP A 30 4.86 -2.56 34.54
N LEU A 31 6.16 -2.29 34.46
CA LEU A 31 6.67 -0.97 34.05
C LEU A 31 6.20 -0.62 32.63
N CYS A 32 6.29 -1.57 31.70
CA CYS A 32 5.81 -1.39 30.32
C CYS A 32 4.30 -1.17 30.26
N LYS A 33 3.49 -1.92 31.03
CA LYS A 33 2.05 -1.69 31.14
C LYS A 33 1.73 -0.27 31.63
N THR A 34 2.47 0.18 32.65
CA THR A 34 2.31 1.53 33.20
C THR A 34 2.65 2.60 32.16
N LEU A 35 3.76 2.44 31.42
CA LEU A 35 4.14 3.33 30.33
C LEU A 35 3.11 3.36 29.19
N LEU A 36 2.49 2.23 28.86
CA LEU A 36 1.45 2.13 27.82
C LEU A 36 0.11 2.68 28.26
N SER A 37 -0.24 2.58 29.54
CA SER A 37 -1.50 3.08 30.07
C SER A 37 -1.58 4.61 30.07
N ASN A 38 -0.42 5.27 30.15
CA ASN A 38 -0.33 6.72 30.19
C ASN A 38 -0.19 7.31 28.78
N ARG A 39 -1.27 7.87 28.26
CA ARG A 39 -1.30 8.53 26.93
C ARG A 39 -0.41 9.78 26.83
N LEU A 40 0.17 10.24 27.92
CA LEU A 40 1.05 11.41 27.96
C LEU A 40 2.50 11.07 27.61
N TYR A 41 2.82 9.78 27.39
CA TYR A 41 4.16 9.30 27.03
C TYR A 41 5.24 9.51 28.09
N TYR A 42 4.86 9.80 29.32
CA TYR A 42 5.74 9.82 30.48
C TYR A 42 5.07 9.19 31.69
N VAL A 43 5.87 8.71 32.61
CA VAL A 43 5.42 8.13 33.87
C VAL A 43 6.35 8.60 34.97
N ALA A 44 5.79 9.06 36.08
CA ALA A 44 6.53 9.33 37.30
C ALA A 44 6.71 8.01 38.10
N PHE A 45 7.90 7.79 38.61
CA PHE A 45 8.21 6.64 39.48
C PHE A 45 9.25 7.03 40.51
N GLU A 46 9.23 6.31 41.64
CA GLU A 46 10.22 6.44 42.71
C GLU A 46 11.43 5.55 42.39
N ALA A 47 12.57 6.17 42.06
CA ALA A 47 13.77 5.45 41.65
C ALA A 47 14.30 4.46 42.70
N ASP A 48 14.11 4.76 43.99
CA ASP A 48 14.59 3.93 45.08
C ASP A 48 13.83 2.60 45.22
N ASN A 49 12.57 2.56 44.80
CA ASN A 49 11.69 1.40 44.90
C ASN A 49 11.74 0.47 43.64
N MET A 50 12.58 0.79 42.67
CA MET A 50 12.67 0.01 41.45
C MET A 50 13.58 -1.22 41.59
N SER A 51 13.14 -2.33 40.98
CA SER A 51 13.94 -3.55 40.86
C SER A 51 15.20 -3.34 39.99
N LEU A 52 16.19 -4.20 40.16
CA LEU A 52 17.42 -4.16 39.33
C LEU A 52 17.12 -4.39 37.86
N SER A 53 16.15 -5.25 37.53
CA SER A 53 15.71 -5.52 36.15
C SER A 53 15.10 -4.28 35.50
N SER A 54 14.22 -3.57 36.22
CA SER A 54 13.63 -2.31 35.73
C SER A 54 14.67 -1.21 35.57
N LYS A 55 15.63 -1.07 36.49
CA LYS A 55 16.74 -0.12 36.37
C LYS A 55 17.62 -0.42 35.15
N ALA A 56 17.95 -1.69 34.91
CA ALA A 56 18.72 -2.13 33.76
C ALA A 56 17.99 -1.84 32.45
N PHE A 57 16.67 -2.07 32.40
CA PHE A 57 15.84 -1.78 31.25
C PHE A 57 15.77 -0.28 30.94
N LEU A 58 15.56 0.57 31.95
CA LEU A 58 15.57 2.04 31.77
C LEU A 58 16.93 2.53 31.29
N LYS A 59 18.03 1.98 31.78
CA LYS A 59 19.37 2.30 31.31
C LYS A 59 19.54 1.97 29.82
N GLN A 60 19.05 0.81 29.36
CA GLN A 60 19.06 0.46 27.94
C GLN A 60 18.23 1.44 27.09
N ILE A 61 17.08 1.91 27.60
CA ILE A 61 16.25 2.92 26.95
C ILE A 61 17.03 4.21 26.71
N GLU A 62 17.78 4.67 27.73
CA GLU A 62 18.61 5.86 27.61
C GLU A 62 19.81 5.67 26.67
N GLU A 63 20.56 4.57 26.83
CA GLU A 63 21.71 4.22 25.98
C GLU A 63 21.34 4.17 24.49
N LYS A 64 20.16 3.66 24.18
CA LYS A 64 19.64 3.61 22.80
C LYS A 64 18.85 4.86 22.38
N SER A 65 18.81 5.89 23.23
CA SER A 65 18.06 7.12 22.97
C SER A 65 16.58 6.88 22.60
N LEU A 66 15.96 5.87 23.21
CA LEU A 66 14.54 5.55 23.07
C LEU A 66 13.64 6.31 24.06
N GLY A 67 14.24 6.90 25.04
CA GLY A 67 13.63 7.70 26.11
C GLY A 67 14.71 8.36 26.95
N ARG A 68 14.28 9.08 27.96
CA ARG A 68 15.18 9.69 28.95
C ARG A 68 14.52 9.73 30.32
N ILE A 69 15.31 9.63 31.35
CA ILE A 69 14.90 9.88 32.73
C ILE A 69 15.13 11.37 33.00
N VAL A 70 14.15 12.01 33.60
CA VAL A 70 14.22 13.45 33.96
C VAL A 70 13.69 13.62 35.40
N ASP A 71 14.18 14.64 36.09
CA ASP A 71 13.70 14.99 37.40
C ASP A 71 12.26 15.54 37.34
N GLU A 72 11.49 15.35 38.41
CA GLU A 72 10.08 15.78 38.51
C GLU A 72 9.89 17.29 38.25
N SER A 73 10.93 18.10 38.55
CA SER A 73 10.94 19.54 38.29
C SER A 73 10.99 19.92 36.82
N SER A 74 11.21 18.98 35.92
CA SER A 74 11.29 19.24 34.49
C SER A 74 9.92 19.54 33.90
N ASN A 75 9.80 20.66 33.17
CA ASN A 75 8.59 20.97 32.42
C ASN A 75 8.41 19.98 31.29
N LEU A 76 7.57 18.97 31.49
CA LEU A 76 7.23 18.00 30.48
C LEU A 76 6.15 18.57 29.56
N ILE A 77 6.43 18.59 28.26
CA ILE A 77 5.46 19.01 27.27
C ILE A 77 4.54 17.82 26.98
N SER A 78 3.28 17.94 27.36
CA SER A 78 2.24 17.02 26.93
C SER A 78 1.87 17.30 25.48
N ILE A 79 2.03 16.31 24.60
CA ILE A 79 1.57 16.41 23.21
C ILE A 79 0.11 15.98 23.19
N CYS A 80 -0.79 16.92 22.83
CA CYS A 80 -2.20 16.59 22.62
C CYS A 80 -2.33 15.44 21.60
N PRO A 81 -3.22 14.46 21.85
CA PRO A 81 -3.52 13.43 20.88
C PRO A 81 -3.99 14.08 19.57
N ILE A 82 -3.40 13.65 18.47
CA ILE A 82 -3.87 14.06 17.13
C ILE A 82 -5.27 13.47 16.96
N LEU A 83 -6.24 14.29 16.54
CA LEU A 83 -7.58 13.81 16.18
C LEU A 83 -7.44 12.69 15.15
N SER A 84 -8.00 11.54 15.44
CA SER A 84 -7.88 10.40 14.56
C SER A 84 -8.72 10.64 13.30
N ILE A 85 -8.24 10.13 12.17
CA ILE A 85 -9.02 10.13 10.92
C ILE A 85 -10.37 9.44 11.16
N GLN A 86 -10.40 8.40 11.98
CA GLN A 86 -11.61 7.66 12.34
C GLN A 86 -12.67 8.55 13.00
N ASP A 87 -12.27 9.47 13.89
CA ASP A 87 -13.21 10.40 14.54
C ASP A 87 -13.80 11.40 13.53
N ASN A 88 -12.99 11.86 12.57
CA ASN A 88 -13.47 12.73 11.50
C ASN A 88 -14.47 12.00 10.60
N VAL A 89 -14.18 10.77 10.18
CA VAL A 89 -15.09 9.95 9.38
C VAL A 89 -16.38 9.67 10.14
N LYS A 90 -16.31 9.37 11.45
CA LYS A 90 -17.48 9.18 12.29
C LYS A 90 -18.39 10.41 12.27
N ARG A 91 -17.84 11.61 12.45
CA ARG A 91 -18.62 12.87 12.38
C ARG A 91 -19.27 13.08 11.02
N ILE A 92 -18.57 12.76 9.93
CA ILE A 92 -19.12 12.85 8.57
C ILE A 92 -20.29 11.88 8.40
N LYS A 93 -20.18 10.64 8.91
CA LYS A 93 -21.28 9.66 8.87
C LYS A 93 -22.51 10.09 9.68
N GLU A 94 -22.28 10.69 10.85
CA GLU A 94 -23.37 11.15 11.75
C GLU A 94 -24.09 12.39 11.21
N SER A 95 -23.40 13.23 10.46
CA SER A 95 -23.97 14.46 9.90
C SER A 95 -23.40 14.68 8.48
N PRO A 96 -23.86 13.92 7.49
CA PRO A 96 -23.33 14.00 6.14
C PRO A 96 -23.64 15.34 5.52
N ASN A 97 -22.62 16.18 5.42
CA ASN A 97 -22.68 17.39 4.62
C ASN A 97 -22.05 17.08 3.25
N TYR A 98 -22.89 17.08 2.20
CA TYR A 98 -22.46 16.82 0.82
C TYR A 98 -21.73 18.04 0.24
N ASP A 99 -20.73 18.55 0.95
CA ASP A 99 -19.91 19.64 0.50
C ASP A 99 -18.61 19.15 -0.17
N TYR A 100 -17.89 20.07 -0.81
CA TYR A 100 -16.63 19.78 -1.53
C TYR A 100 -15.55 19.13 -0.65
N ARG A 101 -15.62 19.23 0.69
CA ARG A 101 -14.64 18.63 1.61
C ARG A 101 -14.70 17.11 1.63
N LEU A 102 -15.81 16.50 1.20
CA LEU A 102 -15.83 15.05 0.99
C LEU A 102 -14.85 14.61 -0.08
N LEU A 103 -14.57 15.46 -1.07
CA LEU A 103 -13.60 15.16 -2.12
C LEU A 103 -12.17 15.06 -1.61
N ASP A 104 -11.85 15.65 -0.44
CA ASP A 104 -10.54 15.52 0.21
C ASP A 104 -10.24 14.08 0.66
N TYR A 105 -11.26 13.23 0.74
CA TYR A 105 -11.12 11.81 1.06
C TYR A 105 -10.95 10.92 -0.19
N LEU A 106 -10.91 11.48 -1.38
CA LEU A 106 -10.66 10.74 -2.61
C LEU A 106 -9.23 11.02 -3.11
N HIS A 107 -8.36 10.01 -3.05
CA HIS A 107 -6.96 10.13 -3.41
C HIS A 107 -6.59 9.36 -4.69
N SER A 108 -7.29 8.28 -4.96
CA SER A 108 -7.00 7.45 -6.13
C SER A 108 -8.27 6.87 -6.76
N VAL A 109 -8.21 6.74 -8.08
CA VAL A 109 -9.26 6.10 -8.87
C VAL A 109 -8.62 5.10 -9.82
N GLU A 110 -9.16 3.89 -9.88
CA GLU A 110 -8.71 2.83 -10.76
C GLU A 110 -9.83 2.44 -11.72
N PHE A 111 -9.55 2.47 -13.02
CA PHE A 111 -10.47 2.05 -14.07
C PHE A 111 -10.01 0.72 -14.66
N TYR A 112 -10.86 -0.28 -14.59
CA TYR A 112 -10.67 -1.58 -15.23
C TYR A 112 -11.50 -1.61 -16.50
N VAL A 113 -10.84 -1.45 -17.64
CA VAL A 113 -11.55 -1.24 -18.93
C VAL A 113 -12.30 -2.48 -19.40
N GLY A 114 -11.90 -3.64 -18.93
CA GLY A 114 -12.49 -4.92 -19.32
C GLY A 114 -11.53 -5.80 -20.11
N GLY A 115 -11.97 -6.99 -20.51
CA GLY A 115 -11.20 -7.92 -21.31
C GLY A 115 -11.16 -9.35 -20.73
N ASN A 116 -10.39 -10.22 -21.39
CA ASN A 116 -10.40 -11.67 -21.13
C ASN A 116 -9.29 -12.13 -20.18
N ARG A 117 -8.67 -11.24 -19.40
CA ARG A 117 -7.58 -11.60 -18.49
C ARG A 117 -8.09 -11.79 -17.09
N THR A 118 -7.79 -12.95 -16.50
CA THR A 118 -8.06 -13.21 -15.09
C THR A 118 -7.23 -12.28 -14.22
N PRO A 119 -7.84 -11.59 -13.25
CA PRO A 119 -7.11 -10.79 -12.29
C PRO A 119 -6.06 -11.63 -11.56
N ARG A 120 -4.87 -11.07 -11.39
CA ARG A 120 -3.78 -11.66 -10.60
C ARG A 120 -3.38 -10.69 -9.52
N TYR A 121 -2.94 -11.22 -8.39
CA TYR A 121 -2.54 -10.45 -7.23
C TYR A 121 -1.08 -10.65 -6.92
N PHE A 122 -0.49 -9.55 -6.53
CA PHE A 122 0.85 -9.50 -5.99
C PHE A 122 0.90 -8.50 -4.87
N ASP A 123 1.47 -8.87 -3.75
CA ASP A 123 1.78 -7.98 -2.64
C ASP A 123 0.76 -6.83 -2.49
N GLY A 124 -0.52 -7.21 -2.55
CA GLY A 124 -1.65 -6.29 -2.45
C GLY A 124 -1.96 -5.43 -3.66
N GLN A 125 -1.29 -5.63 -4.77
CA GLN A 125 -1.58 -4.91 -6.00
C GLN A 125 -2.28 -5.80 -7.03
N ILE A 126 -3.27 -5.24 -7.72
CA ILE A 126 -3.88 -5.90 -8.86
C ILE A 126 -2.96 -5.70 -10.05
N VAL A 127 -2.53 -6.79 -10.66
CA VAL A 127 -1.63 -6.78 -11.81
C VAL A 127 -2.31 -7.13 -13.12
N ALA A 128 -3.59 -7.52 -13.08
CA ALA A 128 -4.37 -7.83 -14.26
C ALA A 128 -5.72 -7.11 -14.25
N PRO A 129 -6.24 -6.70 -15.42
CA PRO A 129 -7.59 -6.15 -15.52
C PRO A 129 -8.65 -7.21 -15.17
N ALA A 130 -9.84 -6.73 -14.84
CA ALA A 130 -10.98 -7.61 -14.61
C ALA A 130 -11.34 -8.42 -15.86
N ASN A 131 -11.57 -9.70 -15.69
CA ASN A 131 -12.16 -10.52 -16.74
C ASN A 131 -13.64 -10.18 -16.86
N SER A 132 -14.04 -9.61 -18.00
CA SER A 132 -15.43 -9.22 -18.25
C SER A 132 -15.69 -9.14 -19.76
N MET A 133 -16.91 -9.50 -20.14
CA MET A 133 -17.43 -9.27 -21.50
C MET A 133 -17.87 -7.81 -21.72
N GLU A 134 -18.07 -7.07 -20.64
CA GLU A 134 -18.40 -5.65 -20.66
C GLU A 134 -17.13 -4.80 -20.67
N ASN A 135 -17.22 -3.60 -21.25
CA ASN A 135 -16.10 -2.67 -21.31
C ASN A 135 -16.55 -1.27 -20.91
N LEU A 136 -15.70 -0.60 -20.12
CA LEU A 136 -15.83 0.84 -19.91
C LEU A 136 -15.53 1.57 -21.21
N SER A 137 -16.36 2.55 -21.55
CA SER A 137 -16.08 3.45 -22.65
C SER A 137 -15.18 4.62 -22.21
N PRO A 138 -14.45 5.27 -23.11
CA PRO A 138 -13.74 6.50 -22.82
C PRO A 138 -14.63 7.60 -22.25
N TYR A 139 -15.87 7.65 -22.69
CA TYR A 139 -16.87 8.60 -22.18
C TYR A 139 -17.21 8.35 -20.70
N ASP A 140 -17.35 7.09 -20.27
CA ASP A 140 -17.60 6.75 -18.88
C ASP A 140 -16.45 7.24 -17.97
N ILE A 141 -15.20 7.10 -18.45
CA ILE A 141 -14.00 7.55 -17.74
C ILE A 141 -13.98 9.08 -17.63
N GLU A 142 -14.21 9.78 -18.75
CA GLU A 142 -14.19 11.23 -18.80
C GLU A 142 -15.31 11.84 -17.92
N GLU A 143 -16.51 11.31 -18.01
CA GLU A 143 -17.66 11.74 -17.20
C GLU A 143 -17.36 11.55 -15.70
N PHE A 144 -16.84 10.37 -15.31
CA PHE A 144 -16.51 10.10 -13.92
C PHE A 144 -15.44 11.05 -13.39
N LEU A 145 -14.35 11.23 -14.13
CA LEU A 145 -13.26 12.14 -13.74
C LEU A 145 -13.72 13.61 -13.67
N THR A 146 -14.67 14.00 -14.50
CA THR A 146 -15.27 15.35 -14.43
C THR A 146 -15.99 15.58 -13.10
N LYS A 147 -16.61 14.56 -12.53
CA LYS A 147 -17.21 14.63 -11.17
C LYS A 147 -16.14 14.79 -10.08
N CYS A 148 -14.89 14.35 -10.33
CA CYS A 148 -13.76 14.40 -9.40
C CYS A 148 -12.91 15.67 -9.52
N GLN A 149 -13.22 16.62 -10.39
CA GLN A 149 -12.32 17.74 -10.75
C GLN A 149 -11.92 18.66 -9.60
N LEU A 150 -12.67 18.67 -8.49
CA LEU A 150 -12.35 19.45 -7.29
C LEU A 150 -11.70 18.60 -6.18
N SER A 151 -11.43 17.32 -6.45
CA SER A 151 -10.80 16.44 -5.46
C SER A 151 -9.29 16.68 -5.35
N THR A 152 -8.70 16.18 -4.28
CA THR A 152 -7.25 16.06 -4.10
C THR A 152 -6.69 14.81 -4.80
N LEU A 153 -7.34 14.36 -5.87
CA LEU A 153 -7.00 13.16 -6.61
C LEU A 153 -5.56 13.22 -7.11
N LEU A 154 -4.72 12.33 -6.56
CA LEU A 154 -3.29 12.29 -6.84
C LEU A 154 -2.92 11.23 -7.88
N LYS A 155 -3.76 10.20 -8.02
CA LYS A 155 -3.46 9.04 -8.85
C LYS A 155 -4.70 8.56 -9.60
N ILE A 156 -4.54 8.39 -10.91
CA ILE A 156 -5.53 7.76 -11.79
C ILE A 156 -4.83 6.57 -12.46
N SER A 157 -5.35 5.37 -12.26
CA SER A 157 -4.84 4.17 -12.90
C SER A 157 -5.87 3.65 -13.91
N ILE A 158 -5.43 3.37 -15.13
CA ILE A 158 -6.29 2.78 -16.18
C ILE A 158 -5.66 1.46 -16.60
N PHE A 159 -6.35 0.37 -16.31
CA PHE A 159 -5.93 -0.99 -16.61
C PHE A 159 -6.53 -1.44 -17.94
N LEU A 160 -5.68 -1.63 -18.94
CA LEU A 160 -6.06 -2.09 -20.27
C LEU A 160 -5.82 -3.60 -20.38
N SER A 161 -6.81 -4.34 -20.83
CA SER A 161 -6.66 -5.76 -21.15
C SER A 161 -6.24 -6.01 -22.59
N ASN A 162 -6.64 -5.12 -23.49
CA ASN A 162 -6.36 -5.19 -24.90
C ASN A 162 -5.62 -3.93 -25.34
N ASN A 163 -4.74 -4.06 -26.35
CA ASN A 163 -3.98 -2.95 -26.89
C ASN A 163 -4.80 -2.20 -27.95
N ASP A 164 -5.92 -1.65 -27.54
CA ASP A 164 -6.78 -0.88 -28.45
C ASP A 164 -6.27 0.55 -28.57
N SER A 165 -5.51 0.81 -29.64
CA SER A 165 -5.00 2.15 -29.95
C SER A 165 -6.12 3.18 -30.16
N LYS A 166 -7.28 2.76 -30.68
CA LYS A 166 -8.44 3.66 -30.88
C LYS A 166 -9.05 4.06 -29.54
N PHE A 167 -9.08 3.13 -28.58
CA PHE A 167 -9.51 3.45 -27.22
C PHE A 167 -8.62 4.54 -26.61
N ILE A 168 -7.29 4.38 -26.72
CA ILE A 168 -6.33 5.38 -26.22
C ILE A 168 -6.46 6.72 -26.96
N GLU A 169 -6.70 6.71 -28.26
CA GLU A 169 -6.94 7.94 -29.02
C GLU A 169 -8.16 8.70 -28.51
N SER A 170 -9.21 7.99 -28.18
CA SER A 170 -10.44 8.59 -27.68
C SER A 170 -10.32 9.17 -26.25
N LEU A 171 -9.28 8.79 -25.49
CA LEU A 171 -8.95 9.39 -24.18
C LEU A 171 -8.17 10.71 -24.28
N THR A 172 -8.00 11.30 -25.47
CA THR A 172 -7.22 12.53 -25.67
C THR A 172 -7.69 13.68 -24.76
N GLY A 173 -9.01 13.86 -24.60
CA GLY A 173 -9.56 14.87 -23.70
C GLY A 173 -9.15 14.65 -22.23
N VAL A 174 -9.18 13.39 -21.79
CA VAL A 174 -8.77 12.99 -20.44
C VAL A 174 -7.28 13.23 -20.24
N PHE A 175 -6.44 12.87 -21.19
CA PHE A 175 -4.99 13.08 -21.12
C PHE A 175 -4.61 14.55 -21.07
N ASN A 176 -5.27 15.41 -21.82
CA ASN A 176 -5.00 16.85 -21.81
C ASN A 176 -5.30 17.48 -20.43
N LYS A 177 -6.29 16.97 -19.73
CA LYS A 177 -6.71 17.51 -18.42
C LYS A 177 -6.00 16.86 -17.25
N TRP A 178 -5.75 15.55 -17.29
CA TRP A 178 -5.32 14.72 -16.18
C TRP A 178 -4.00 13.98 -16.41
N GLY A 179 -3.34 14.18 -17.55
CA GLY A 179 -2.23 13.35 -18.02
C GLY A 179 -1.12 13.10 -16.99
N GLN A 180 -0.73 14.13 -16.22
CA GLN A 180 0.32 14.00 -15.21
C GLN A 180 -0.05 13.06 -14.03
N GLN A 181 -1.36 12.86 -13.79
CA GLN A 181 -1.88 12.02 -12.72
C GLN A 181 -2.20 10.60 -13.19
N ILE A 182 -2.25 10.40 -14.52
CA ILE A 182 -2.63 9.13 -15.15
C ILE A 182 -1.42 8.20 -15.23
N THR A 183 -1.65 6.94 -14.88
CA THR A 183 -0.79 5.81 -15.21
C THR A 183 -1.59 4.80 -16.01
N ILE A 184 -1.14 4.46 -17.20
CA ILE A 184 -1.71 3.40 -18.02
C ILE A 184 -1.00 2.09 -17.69
N HIS A 185 -1.76 1.07 -17.33
CA HIS A 185 -1.28 -0.27 -17.04
C HIS A 185 -1.59 -1.18 -18.22
N THR A 186 -0.56 -1.74 -18.85
CA THR A 186 -0.69 -2.64 -20.00
C THR A 186 0.05 -3.95 -19.75
N PHE A 187 -0.35 -5.01 -20.45
CA PHE A 187 0.42 -6.24 -20.50
C PHE A 187 1.33 -6.23 -21.73
N PHE A 188 2.57 -6.62 -21.53
CA PHE A 188 3.52 -6.76 -22.62
C PHE A 188 3.00 -7.75 -23.68
N GLN A 189 3.11 -7.36 -24.93
CA GLN A 189 2.79 -8.17 -26.11
C GLN A 189 3.87 -7.94 -27.17
N GLU A 190 4.13 -8.95 -27.98
CA GLU A 190 5.16 -8.88 -29.04
C GLU A 190 4.65 -8.27 -30.36
N GLU A 191 3.39 -7.83 -30.40
CA GLU A 191 2.75 -7.28 -31.58
C GLU A 191 3.21 -5.85 -31.87
N GLU A 192 3.36 -5.49 -33.14
CA GLU A 192 3.78 -4.15 -33.57
C GLU A 192 2.80 -3.05 -33.10
N ASP A 193 1.50 -3.34 -33.08
CA ASP A 193 0.46 -2.43 -32.59
C ASP A 193 0.68 -2.05 -31.11
N TYR A 194 1.23 -2.98 -30.31
CA TYR A 194 1.59 -2.69 -28.94
C TYR A 194 2.72 -1.66 -28.83
N PHE A 195 3.77 -1.82 -29.62
CA PHE A 195 4.89 -0.87 -29.63
C PHE A 195 4.45 0.51 -30.13
N TYR A 196 3.57 0.54 -31.14
CA TYR A 196 2.96 1.78 -31.57
C TYR A 196 2.19 2.47 -30.43
N LEU A 197 1.40 1.71 -29.66
CA LEU A 197 0.68 2.21 -28.50
C LEU A 197 1.62 2.81 -27.44
N VAL A 198 2.66 2.07 -27.06
CA VAL A 198 3.66 2.52 -26.08
C VAL A 198 4.29 3.85 -26.53
N ASN A 199 4.77 3.92 -27.76
CA ASN A 199 5.38 5.13 -28.31
C ASN A 199 4.40 6.31 -28.31
N LYS A 200 3.16 6.10 -28.68
CA LYS A 200 2.12 7.13 -28.70
C LYS A 200 1.79 7.69 -27.31
N LEU A 201 1.81 6.86 -26.28
CA LEU A 201 1.66 7.30 -24.89
C LEU A 201 2.88 8.11 -24.42
N ASN A 202 4.08 7.73 -24.87
CA ASN A 202 5.31 8.46 -24.57
C ASN A 202 5.31 9.85 -25.19
N ASP A 203 4.93 9.97 -26.47
CA ASP A 203 4.83 11.26 -27.17
C ASP A 203 3.90 12.24 -26.43
N ARG A 204 2.95 11.70 -25.65
CA ARG A 204 2.03 12.47 -24.79
C ARG A 204 2.51 12.65 -23.36
N ASN A 205 3.68 12.13 -23.02
CA ASN A 205 4.25 12.16 -21.67
C ASN A 205 3.32 11.52 -20.60
N ILE A 206 2.64 10.44 -20.97
CA ILE A 206 1.77 9.66 -20.08
C ILE A 206 2.58 8.56 -19.41
N ARG A 207 2.50 8.45 -18.09
CA ARG A 207 3.16 7.38 -17.34
C ARG A 207 2.60 6.03 -17.73
N GLN A 208 3.49 5.06 -17.91
CA GLN A 208 3.12 3.70 -18.27
C GLN A 208 3.71 2.70 -17.31
N ARG A 209 2.92 1.70 -16.93
CA ARG A 209 3.37 0.51 -16.23
C ARG A 209 3.12 -0.69 -17.12
N ILE A 210 4.19 -1.31 -17.57
CA ILE A 210 4.15 -2.49 -18.44
C ILE A 210 4.32 -3.72 -17.57
N ILE A 211 3.31 -4.57 -17.54
CA ILE A 211 3.27 -5.82 -16.79
C ILE A 211 3.76 -6.95 -17.70
N ILE A 212 4.76 -7.69 -17.26
CA ILE A 212 5.49 -8.67 -18.07
C ILE A 212 5.47 -10.02 -17.37
N ASP A 213 4.85 -11.04 -17.97
CA ASP A 213 4.94 -12.42 -17.47
C ASP A 213 6.27 -13.02 -17.93
N THR A 214 7.19 -13.26 -16.98
CA THR A 214 8.53 -13.79 -17.26
C THR A 214 8.51 -15.15 -17.93
N GLY A 215 7.50 -15.99 -17.64
CA GLY A 215 7.36 -17.30 -18.27
C GLY A 215 7.10 -17.27 -19.78
N SER A 216 6.77 -16.11 -20.35
CA SER A 216 6.56 -15.92 -21.78
C SER A 216 7.75 -15.22 -22.50
N LEU A 217 8.81 -14.84 -21.76
CA LEU A 217 9.92 -14.10 -22.32
C LEU A 217 10.86 -15.00 -23.12
N ASN A 218 11.24 -14.50 -24.28
CA ASN A 218 12.33 -15.04 -25.10
C ASN A 218 13.38 -13.95 -25.37
N THR A 219 14.46 -14.29 -26.06
CA THR A 219 15.57 -13.34 -26.32
C THR A 219 15.10 -12.12 -27.14
N SER A 220 14.15 -12.30 -28.07
CA SER A 220 13.62 -11.20 -28.87
C SER A 220 12.77 -10.28 -28.03
N SER A 221 11.93 -10.81 -27.14
CA SER A 221 11.11 -10.06 -26.20
C SER A 221 11.96 -9.19 -25.28
N ILE A 222 13.03 -9.75 -24.73
CA ILE A 222 13.98 -9.03 -23.85
C ILE A 222 14.62 -7.87 -24.62
N SER A 223 15.10 -8.11 -25.84
CA SER A 223 15.71 -7.06 -26.66
C SER A 223 14.72 -5.91 -26.96
N ARG A 224 13.47 -6.24 -27.21
CA ARG A 224 12.40 -5.25 -27.44
C ARG A 224 12.07 -4.45 -26.18
N ILE A 225 11.93 -5.11 -25.03
CA ILE A 225 11.72 -4.46 -23.74
C ILE A 225 12.86 -3.47 -23.44
N LEU A 226 14.10 -3.90 -23.62
CA LEU A 226 15.29 -3.05 -23.43
C LEU A 226 15.28 -1.85 -24.40
N SER A 227 14.83 -2.02 -25.64
CA SER A 227 14.73 -0.92 -26.59
C SER A 227 13.67 0.11 -26.18
N MET A 228 12.52 -0.34 -25.68
CA MET A 228 11.47 0.55 -25.15
C MET A 228 11.95 1.32 -23.90
N ALA A 229 12.68 0.65 -23.02
CA ALA A 229 13.18 1.25 -21.79
C ALA A 229 14.20 2.37 -22.02
N LYS A 230 14.86 2.43 -23.18
CA LYS A 230 15.91 3.42 -23.46
C LYS A 230 15.41 4.86 -23.55
N ASP A 231 14.21 5.06 -24.02
CA ASP A 231 13.72 6.39 -24.42
C ASP A 231 12.56 6.91 -23.55
N ASN A 232 12.16 6.19 -22.50
CA ASN A 232 10.83 6.42 -21.93
C ASN A 232 10.79 6.33 -20.40
N LEU A 233 9.95 7.14 -19.77
CA LEU A 233 9.52 7.06 -18.39
C LEU A 233 8.58 5.85 -18.19
N LEU A 234 9.15 4.65 -18.30
CA LEU A 234 8.41 3.40 -18.11
C LEU A 234 8.63 2.84 -16.72
N SER A 235 7.62 2.18 -16.21
CA SER A 235 7.73 1.24 -15.10
C SER A 235 7.53 -0.16 -15.65
N LEU A 236 8.52 -1.02 -15.52
CA LEU A 236 8.48 -2.42 -15.92
C LEU A 236 8.20 -3.27 -14.67
N ASP A 237 7.16 -4.06 -14.72
CA ASP A 237 6.71 -4.89 -13.62
C ASP A 237 6.72 -6.36 -14.05
N PHE A 238 7.74 -7.09 -13.61
CA PHE A 238 7.94 -8.47 -13.99
C PHE A 238 7.26 -9.41 -13.01
N ILE A 239 6.35 -10.22 -13.52
CA ILE A 239 5.71 -11.31 -12.80
C ILE A 239 6.70 -12.47 -12.70
N VAL A 240 7.13 -12.84 -11.50
CA VAL A 240 8.12 -13.88 -11.27
C VAL A 240 7.57 -15.02 -10.40
N LYS A 241 7.97 -16.25 -10.71
CA LYS A 241 7.50 -17.47 -10.04
C LYS A 241 8.64 -18.30 -9.46
N SER A 242 9.90 -17.94 -9.77
CA SER A 242 11.09 -18.66 -9.33
C SER A 242 12.27 -17.72 -9.11
N GLN A 243 13.32 -18.22 -8.44
CA GLN A 243 14.54 -17.47 -8.23
C GLN A 243 15.29 -17.26 -9.55
N GLU A 244 15.27 -18.22 -10.48
CA GLU A 244 15.90 -18.10 -11.79
C GLU A 244 15.31 -16.93 -12.59
N GLU A 245 14.00 -16.71 -12.47
CA GLU A 245 13.33 -15.56 -13.09
C GLU A 245 13.77 -14.25 -12.45
N VAL A 246 13.89 -14.18 -11.12
CA VAL A 246 14.44 -13.00 -10.42
C VAL A 246 15.86 -12.72 -10.90
N ASP A 247 16.74 -13.73 -10.95
CA ASP A 247 18.13 -13.59 -11.40
C ASP A 247 18.20 -13.12 -12.86
N LEU A 248 17.25 -13.51 -13.70
CA LEU A 248 17.12 -13.01 -15.06
C LEU A 248 16.79 -11.51 -15.07
N ILE A 249 15.83 -11.09 -14.25
CA ILE A 249 15.40 -9.69 -14.18
C ILE A 249 16.52 -8.80 -13.66
N GLU A 250 17.28 -9.23 -12.65
CA GLU A 250 18.46 -8.50 -12.18
C GLU A 250 19.50 -8.27 -13.30
N LYS A 251 19.66 -9.24 -14.21
CA LYS A 251 20.54 -9.07 -15.38
C LYS A 251 19.95 -8.05 -16.36
N ILE A 252 18.65 -8.09 -16.58
CA ILE A 252 17.95 -7.12 -17.43
C ILE A 252 18.08 -5.71 -16.83
N GLU A 253 17.82 -5.55 -15.53
CA GLU A 253 17.93 -4.26 -14.84
C GLU A 253 19.32 -3.64 -14.97
N LYS A 254 20.38 -4.43 -14.81
CA LYS A 254 21.77 -3.95 -14.98
C LYS A 254 22.09 -3.44 -16.39
N THR A 255 21.29 -3.78 -17.39
CA THR A 255 21.45 -3.29 -18.76
C THR A 255 20.62 -2.04 -19.06
N ILE A 256 19.68 -1.71 -18.19
CA ILE A 256 18.85 -0.49 -18.28
C ILE A 256 19.63 0.67 -17.68
N THR A 257 19.93 1.67 -18.49
CA THR A 257 20.77 2.83 -18.10
C THR A 257 19.99 4.08 -17.75
N ASN A 258 18.67 4.05 -17.88
CA ASN A 258 17.79 5.21 -17.71
C ASN A 258 16.97 5.14 -16.41
N ASP A 259 16.17 6.18 -16.14
CA ASP A 259 15.27 6.28 -14.98
C ASP A 259 14.06 5.32 -15.04
N THR A 260 14.13 4.26 -15.83
CA THR A 260 13.10 3.22 -15.90
C THR A 260 13.07 2.46 -14.59
N SER A 261 11.92 2.48 -13.93
CA SER A 261 11.70 1.69 -12.71
C SER A 261 11.47 0.22 -13.08
N VAL A 262 12.25 -0.67 -12.51
CA VAL A 262 12.08 -2.12 -12.65
C VAL A 262 11.60 -2.68 -11.32
N THR A 263 10.55 -3.48 -11.34
CA THR A 263 10.00 -4.17 -10.17
C THR A 263 9.82 -5.65 -10.47
N CYS A 264 10.15 -6.49 -9.50
CA CYS A 264 9.80 -7.91 -9.51
C CYS A 264 8.60 -8.12 -8.62
N SER A 265 7.58 -8.75 -9.17
CA SER A 265 6.32 -9.06 -8.48
C SER A 265 6.18 -10.58 -8.34
N PRO A 266 6.57 -11.18 -7.18
CA PRO A 266 6.47 -12.62 -6.94
C PRO A 266 5.03 -13.10 -6.93
N VAL A 267 4.73 -14.25 -7.55
CA VAL A 267 3.41 -14.88 -7.58
C VAL A 267 3.45 -16.24 -6.91
N SER A 268 2.46 -16.47 -6.07
CA SER A 268 2.19 -17.81 -5.55
C SER A 268 1.65 -18.73 -6.66
N TYR A 269 2.42 -19.76 -6.96
CA TYR A 269 2.07 -20.79 -7.95
C TYR A 269 2.75 -22.12 -7.60
N ASN A 270 2.29 -22.79 -6.52
CA ASN A 270 2.90 -24.01 -5.99
C ASN A 270 4.42 -23.87 -5.71
N ASN A 271 4.83 -22.70 -5.23
CA ASN A 271 6.23 -22.29 -5.03
C ASN A 271 6.43 -21.66 -3.63
N ASP A 272 5.88 -22.29 -2.61
CA ASP A 272 5.81 -21.76 -1.25
C ASP A 272 7.19 -21.34 -0.69
N GLU A 273 8.26 -22.08 -0.98
CA GLU A 273 9.62 -21.71 -0.57
C GLU A 273 10.10 -20.41 -1.23
N PHE A 274 9.77 -20.22 -2.51
CA PHE A 274 10.08 -18.99 -3.23
C PHE A 274 9.32 -17.79 -2.64
N ILE A 275 8.02 -17.97 -2.36
CA ILE A 275 7.19 -16.95 -1.73
C ILE A 275 7.69 -16.64 -0.31
N ALA A 276 8.01 -17.66 0.48
CA ALA A 276 8.56 -17.47 1.82
C ALA A 276 9.86 -16.65 1.81
N LYS A 277 10.72 -16.87 0.83
CA LYS A 277 12.00 -16.16 0.70
C LYS A 277 11.85 -14.74 0.14
N ASN A 278 10.94 -14.50 -0.81
CA ASN A 278 10.90 -13.25 -1.59
C ASN A 278 9.73 -12.32 -1.24
N VAL A 279 8.74 -12.81 -0.51
CA VAL A 279 7.54 -12.02 -0.12
C VAL A 279 7.41 -11.89 1.38
N GLN A 280 7.74 -12.96 2.13
CA GLN A 280 7.58 -12.95 3.57
C GLN A 280 8.70 -12.15 4.25
N LEU A 281 8.28 -11.20 5.08
CA LEU A 281 9.22 -10.39 5.86
C LEU A 281 9.73 -11.19 7.06
N SER A 282 11.03 -11.20 7.25
CA SER A 282 11.68 -11.67 8.47
C SER A 282 11.63 -10.61 9.57
N GLU A 283 11.84 -11.03 10.80
CA GLU A 283 11.96 -10.10 11.94
C GLU A 283 13.04 -9.04 11.70
N THR A 284 14.20 -9.47 11.21
CA THR A 284 15.33 -8.58 10.93
C THR A 284 14.94 -7.50 9.90
N GLU A 285 14.31 -7.89 8.80
CA GLU A 285 13.85 -6.94 7.77
C GLU A 285 12.84 -5.94 8.32
N ILE A 286 11.91 -6.37 9.18
CA ILE A 286 10.94 -5.46 9.80
C ILE A 286 11.65 -4.47 10.74
N LEU A 287 12.58 -4.93 11.56
CA LEU A 287 13.27 -4.09 12.54
C LEU A 287 14.28 -3.14 11.88
N GLU A 288 14.92 -3.55 10.80
CA GLU A 288 15.85 -2.74 10.02
C GLU A 288 15.14 -1.77 9.06
N SER A 289 13.85 -1.99 8.79
CA SER A 289 13.07 -1.07 7.98
C SER A 289 12.93 0.28 8.69
N LYS A 290 13.28 1.36 7.95
CA LYS A 290 13.27 2.73 8.48
C LYS A 290 11.86 3.31 8.49
N ILE A 291 11.04 2.89 9.46
CA ILE A 291 9.63 3.28 9.51
C ILE A 291 9.45 4.58 10.30
N PRO A 292 9.04 5.68 9.65
CA PRO A 292 8.80 6.95 10.31
C PRO A 292 7.57 6.87 11.24
N LYS A 293 7.56 7.68 12.28
CA LYS A 293 6.46 7.79 13.25
C LYS A 293 5.09 7.96 12.58
N ARG A 294 5.03 8.78 11.52
CA ARG A 294 3.80 9.00 10.76
C ARG A 294 3.26 7.70 10.15
N THR A 295 4.12 6.88 9.58
CA THR A 295 3.73 5.59 8.99
C THR A 295 3.21 4.62 10.04
N ILE A 296 3.85 4.55 11.23
CA ILE A 296 3.36 3.74 12.35
C ILE A 296 1.94 4.17 12.73
N PHE A 297 1.67 5.48 12.86
CA PHE A 297 0.31 5.96 13.17
C PHE A 297 -0.70 5.67 12.06
N ILE A 298 -0.28 5.73 10.80
CA ILE A 298 -1.10 5.33 9.67
C ILE A 298 -1.48 3.86 9.79
N HIS A 299 -0.50 2.96 10.02
CA HIS A 299 -0.74 1.53 10.18
C HIS A 299 -1.69 1.19 11.35
N GLN A 300 -1.66 2.01 12.41
CA GLN A 300 -2.58 1.88 13.56
C GLN A 300 -4.00 2.34 13.26
N SER A 301 -4.17 3.25 12.32
CA SER A 301 -5.42 4.00 12.15
C SER A 301 -6.21 3.59 10.92
N ILE A 302 -5.53 3.28 9.82
CA ILE A 302 -6.15 3.02 8.53
C ILE A 302 -5.39 1.96 7.73
N ASN A 303 -6.10 1.32 6.81
CA ASN A 303 -5.49 0.52 5.77
C ASN A 303 -5.32 1.38 4.51
N ILE A 304 -4.05 1.70 4.18
CA ILE A 304 -3.71 2.57 3.04
C ILE A 304 -4.07 1.98 1.68
N ASN A 305 -4.26 0.66 1.60
CA ASN A 305 -4.61 -0.02 0.35
C ASN A 305 -6.07 0.24 -0.06
N TYR A 306 -6.91 0.65 0.89
CA TYR A 306 -8.33 0.94 0.68
C TYR A 306 -8.70 2.39 0.94
N TRP A 307 -7.88 3.12 1.70
CA TRP A 307 -8.19 4.50 2.08
C TRP A 307 -8.18 5.45 0.90
N GLY A 308 -9.31 6.13 0.70
CA GLY A 308 -9.45 7.15 -0.33
C GLY A 308 -9.38 6.62 -1.76
N LYS A 309 -9.73 5.36 -1.98
CA LYS A 309 -9.65 4.66 -3.26
C LYS A 309 -11.05 4.30 -3.76
N LEU A 310 -11.25 4.45 -5.06
CA LEU A 310 -12.40 3.92 -5.80
C LEU A 310 -11.92 3.10 -6.99
N SER A 311 -12.50 1.93 -7.17
CA SER A 311 -12.25 1.04 -8.31
C SER A 311 -13.51 0.94 -9.15
N ILE A 312 -13.41 1.30 -10.43
CA ILE A 312 -14.48 1.25 -11.41
C ILE A 312 -14.30 -0.01 -12.25
N ARG A 313 -15.30 -0.87 -12.23
CA ARG A 313 -15.31 -2.13 -12.95
C ARG A 313 -15.83 -1.98 -14.37
N PRO A 314 -15.59 -2.99 -15.26
CA PRO A 314 -16.08 -2.96 -16.62
C PRO A 314 -17.60 -2.83 -16.77
N ASP A 315 -18.36 -3.39 -15.80
CA ASP A 315 -19.82 -3.31 -15.70
C ASP A 315 -20.33 -1.97 -15.16
N LYS A 316 -19.43 -0.97 -15.05
CA LYS A 316 -19.70 0.38 -14.52
C LYS A 316 -20.06 0.42 -13.03
N THR A 317 -19.94 -0.68 -12.31
CA THR A 317 -20.07 -0.66 -10.86
C THR A 317 -18.83 -0.06 -10.22
N VAL A 318 -19.01 0.61 -9.08
CA VAL A 318 -17.95 1.22 -8.28
C VAL A 318 -17.81 0.48 -6.97
N SER A 319 -16.59 0.22 -6.55
CA SER A 319 -16.23 -0.47 -5.31
C SER A 319 -14.97 0.13 -4.70
N VAL A 320 -14.60 -0.26 -3.49
CA VAL A 320 -13.33 0.17 -2.85
C VAL A 320 -12.12 -0.58 -3.42
N ASP A 321 -12.35 -1.77 -3.97
CA ASP A 321 -11.37 -2.55 -4.74
C ASP A 321 -12.09 -3.44 -5.77
N LEU A 322 -11.33 -4.18 -6.57
CA LEU A 322 -11.87 -5.04 -7.63
C LEU A 322 -12.76 -6.19 -7.10
N PHE A 323 -12.57 -6.66 -5.86
CA PHE A 323 -13.24 -7.85 -5.29
C PHE A 323 -14.30 -7.52 -4.25
N SER A 324 -14.29 -6.30 -3.71
CA SER A 324 -15.29 -5.84 -2.76
C SER A 324 -16.68 -5.77 -3.40
N ARG A 325 -17.69 -5.76 -2.58
CA ARG A 325 -19.07 -5.52 -3.05
C ARG A 325 -19.17 -4.15 -3.70
N PRO A 326 -19.95 -4.00 -4.77
CA PRO A 326 -20.25 -2.70 -5.32
C PRO A 326 -20.89 -1.77 -4.27
N ILE A 327 -20.41 -0.55 -4.20
CA ILE A 327 -20.93 0.53 -3.35
C ILE A 327 -21.79 1.51 -4.14
N GLY A 328 -21.81 1.41 -5.47
CA GLY A 328 -22.61 2.23 -6.37
C GLY A 328 -22.27 2.01 -7.83
N HIS A 329 -22.63 2.96 -8.66
CA HIS A 329 -22.46 2.94 -10.11
C HIS A 329 -21.82 4.26 -10.59
N VAL A 330 -21.13 4.24 -11.75
CA VAL A 330 -20.48 5.44 -12.33
C VAL A 330 -21.44 6.62 -12.53
N ALA A 331 -22.74 6.37 -12.71
CA ALA A 331 -23.76 7.40 -12.83
C ALA A 331 -24.11 8.08 -11.49
N ASP A 332 -23.78 7.47 -10.35
CA ASP A 332 -24.04 8.04 -9.04
C ASP A 332 -23.26 9.35 -8.79
N SER A 333 -23.74 10.15 -7.84
CA SER A 333 -23.01 11.30 -7.35
C SER A 333 -21.69 10.87 -6.69
N ILE A 334 -20.59 11.57 -6.99
CA ILE A 334 -19.28 11.30 -6.40
C ILE A 334 -19.30 11.39 -4.86
N TYR A 335 -20.08 12.31 -4.29
CA TYR A 335 -20.25 12.45 -2.84
C TYR A 335 -20.91 11.21 -2.22
N LYS A 336 -21.93 10.64 -2.89
CA LYS A 336 -22.57 9.40 -2.46
C LYS A 336 -21.58 8.24 -2.47
N LEU A 337 -20.77 8.13 -3.52
CA LEU A 337 -19.75 7.07 -3.64
C LEU A 337 -18.66 7.18 -2.57
N ILE A 338 -18.17 8.39 -2.29
CA ILE A 338 -17.20 8.61 -1.22
C ILE A 338 -17.77 8.27 0.15
N LEU A 339 -18.99 8.70 0.45
CA LEU A 339 -19.65 8.34 1.71
C LEU A 339 -19.87 6.83 1.85
N ALA A 340 -20.24 6.16 0.76
CA ALA A 340 -20.36 4.71 0.75
C ALA A 340 -19.02 4.02 1.00
N ALA A 341 -17.93 4.49 0.36
CA ALA A 341 -16.57 3.99 0.60
C ALA A 341 -16.10 4.23 2.04
N LEU A 342 -16.38 5.40 2.62
CA LEU A 342 -16.07 5.68 4.02
C LEU A 342 -16.93 4.86 4.99
N SER A 343 -18.08 4.37 4.55
CA SER A 343 -18.97 3.50 5.34
C SER A 343 -18.64 2.03 5.22
N ASP A 344 -17.84 1.66 4.23
CA ASP A 344 -17.24 0.34 4.11
C ASP A 344 -16.11 0.19 5.14
N ASP A 345 -16.03 -0.96 5.82
CA ASP A 345 -15.06 -1.16 6.89
C ASP A 345 -13.67 -1.61 6.38
N MET A 346 -13.48 -1.76 5.08
CA MET A 346 -12.21 -2.23 4.49
C MET A 346 -11.03 -1.31 4.83
N TRP A 347 -11.21 -0.01 4.85
CA TRP A 347 -10.14 0.93 5.22
C TRP A 347 -9.79 0.91 6.71
N LEU A 348 -10.61 0.25 7.56
CA LEU A 348 -10.34 0.00 8.99
C LEU A 348 -9.63 -1.34 9.23
N MET A 349 -9.44 -2.16 8.20
CA MET A 349 -8.76 -3.46 8.31
C MET A 349 -7.27 -3.26 8.55
N THR A 350 -6.90 -2.94 9.77
CA THR A 350 -5.51 -2.85 10.22
C THR A 350 -5.04 -4.19 10.80
N ARG A 351 -3.76 -4.30 11.15
CA ARG A 351 -3.19 -5.49 11.81
C ARG A 351 -3.61 -5.63 13.29
N SER A 352 -4.77 -5.09 13.66
CA SER A 352 -5.36 -5.22 14.98
C SER A 352 -6.24 -6.45 15.15
N SER A 353 -6.43 -7.25 14.11
CA SER A 353 -7.30 -8.43 14.08
C SER A 353 -6.54 -9.70 13.67
N GLY A 354 -7.17 -10.85 13.84
CA GLY A 354 -6.60 -12.15 13.48
C GLY A 354 -5.29 -12.44 14.21
N GLU A 355 -4.41 -13.16 13.57
CA GLU A 355 -3.11 -13.57 14.13
C GLU A 355 -2.18 -12.36 14.41
N CYS A 356 -2.33 -11.28 13.66
CA CYS A 356 -1.53 -10.06 13.86
C CYS A 356 -1.87 -9.35 15.18
N ARG A 357 -3.04 -9.59 15.79
CA ARG A 357 -3.44 -8.96 17.04
C ARG A 357 -2.44 -9.18 18.16
N GLU A 358 -1.84 -10.37 18.21
CA GLU A 358 -0.88 -10.80 19.22
C GLU A 358 0.57 -10.72 18.73
N CYS A 359 0.84 -9.97 17.64
CA CYS A 359 2.18 -9.80 17.11
C CYS A 359 2.81 -8.49 17.60
N LEU A 360 4.04 -8.55 18.10
CA LEU A 360 4.81 -7.37 18.53
C LEU A 360 5.09 -6.40 17.37
N PHE A 361 5.26 -6.93 16.15
CA PHE A 361 5.67 -6.16 14.97
C PHE A 361 4.49 -5.57 14.20
N ARG A 362 3.25 -5.83 14.61
CA ARG A 362 2.03 -5.51 13.83
C ARG A 362 1.96 -4.10 13.27
N TRP A 363 2.53 -3.12 13.98
CA TRP A 363 2.49 -1.71 13.56
C TRP A 363 3.73 -1.26 12.78
N LEU A 364 4.76 -2.10 12.77
CA LEU A 364 5.91 -1.93 11.89
C LEU A 364 5.68 -2.58 10.52
N CYS A 365 4.82 -3.61 10.46
CA CYS A 365 4.42 -4.23 9.20
C CYS A 365 3.56 -3.28 8.34
N PRO A 366 3.62 -3.37 7.00
CA PRO A 366 2.71 -2.66 6.12
C PRO A 366 1.25 -3.02 6.41
N SER A 367 0.31 -2.17 6.02
CA SER A 367 -1.13 -2.47 6.12
C SER A 367 -1.45 -3.79 5.41
N PRO A 368 -2.45 -4.58 5.91
CA PRO A 368 -2.87 -5.80 5.22
C PRO A 368 -3.15 -5.53 3.75
N SER A 369 -2.56 -6.36 2.90
CA SER A 369 -2.74 -6.24 1.46
C SER A 369 -4.11 -6.79 1.03
N MET A 370 -4.52 -6.47 -0.20
CA MET A 370 -5.69 -7.13 -0.80
C MET A 370 -5.48 -8.63 -0.92
N GLY A 371 -4.26 -9.07 -1.25
CA GLY A 371 -3.90 -10.48 -1.29
C GLY A 371 -4.17 -11.18 0.04
N GLU A 372 -3.67 -10.61 1.14
CA GLU A 372 -3.91 -11.17 2.49
C GLU A 372 -5.39 -11.17 2.89
N SER A 373 -6.16 -10.17 2.44
CA SER A 373 -7.58 -10.03 2.79
C SER A 373 -8.46 -11.07 2.09
N PHE A 374 -8.17 -11.38 0.83
CA PHE A 374 -8.98 -12.28 0.00
C PHE A 374 -8.38 -13.68 -0.15
N PHE A 375 -7.09 -13.84 0.08
CA PHE A 375 -6.37 -15.12 -0.03
C PHE A 375 -5.61 -15.41 1.28
N PRO A 376 -6.29 -15.93 2.30
CA PRO A 376 -5.74 -16.08 3.66
C PRO A 376 -4.46 -16.95 3.74
N ASN A 377 -4.14 -17.70 2.69
CA ASN A 377 -2.88 -18.47 2.61
C ASN A 377 -1.68 -17.63 2.14
N GLN A 378 -1.88 -16.37 1.76
CA GLN A 378 -0.81 -15.46 1.35
C GLN A 378 -0.38 -14.57 2.52
N LYS A 379 0.26 -15.15 3.52
CA LYS A 379 0.82 -14.38 4.64
C LYS A 379 2.09 -13.68 4.20
N ILE A 380 2.25 -12.41 4.59
CA ILE A 380 3.48 -11.64 4.31
C ILE A 380 4.56 -11.84 5.38
N CYS A 381 4.35 -12.66 6.39
CA CYS A 381 5.35 -12.91 7.42
C CYS A 381 5.54 -14.41 7.67
N SER A 382 6.78 -14.75 8.07
CA SER A 382 7.17 -16.10 8.46
C SER A 382 6.95 -16.40 9.96
N PHE A 383 6.42 -15.42 10.71
CA PHE A 383 6.17 -15.57 12.14
C PHE A 383 4.93 -16.42 12.38
N LYS A 384 5.14 -17.55 12.95
CA LYS A 384 4.40 -18.64 13.60
C LYS A 384 4.64 -19.99 13.04
#